data_ff2c93ee86563381fa54b2f70d7b3f91
#
_entry.id   ff2c93ee86563381fa54b2f70d7b3f91
#
_cell.length_a   1.000
_cell.length_b   1.000
_cell.length_c   1.000
_cell.angle_alpha   90.00
_cell.angle_beta   90.00
_cell.angle_gamma   90.00
#
_symmetry.space_group_name_H-M   'P 1'
#
loop_
_entity.id
_entity.type
_entity.pdbx_description
1 polymer ?
#
loop_
_entity_poly.entity_id
_entity_poly.type
_entity_poly.pdbx_seq_one_letter_code
_entity_poly.pdbx_strand_id
1 'polypeptide(L)'
;MKKFDELMKVSNEITNISIDEAKEKLNDPNVQFIDVRDKDSFCTETIGNAVNLERGLLEFYLADGSPLENEMFKNNPDKEYVVFCGLGGQSTLATKTMQYMGIKNVKNMTGGMTAWKAKK
;
A
#
# COMPACT_ATOMS: atom_id res chain seq x y z
N MET A 1 -6.49 -19.00 -18.51
CA MET A 1 -5.94 -17.90 -17.67
C MET A 1 -7.06 -17.04 -17.10
N LYS A 2 -6.92 -16.65 -15.84
CA LYS A 2 -7.88 -15.75 -15.21
C LYS A 2 -7.84 -14.39 -15.90
N LYS A 3 -8.99 -13.80 -16.13
CA LYS A 3 -9.07 -12.47 -16.76
C LYS A 3 -8.71 -11.37 -15.76
N PHE A 4 -8.19 -10.26 -16.26
CA PHE A 4 -7.81 -9.12 -15.42
C PHE A 4 -8.98 -8.62 -14.57
N ASP A 5 -10.17 -8.53 -15.14
CA ASP A 5 -11.35 -8.06 -14.42
C ASP A 5 -11.67 -8.97 -13.22
N GLU A 6 -11.49 -10.27 -13.40
CA GLU A 6 -11.72 -11.22 -12.30
C GLU A 6 -10.68 -11.04 -11.20
N LEU A 7 -9.40 -10.83 -11.58
CA LEU A 7 -8.34 -10.59 -10.62
C LEU A 7 -8.63 -9.34 -9.79
N MET A 8 -9.09 -8.28 -10.46
CA MET A 8 -9.34 -7.00 -9.78
C MET A 8 -10.58 -7.00 -8.90
N LYS A 9 -11.40 -8.05 -8.91
CA LYS A 9 -12.51 -8.19 -7.97
C LYS A 9 -12.04 -8.25 -6.52
N VAL A 10 -10.77 -8.51 -6.30
CA VAL A 10 -10.17 -8.43 -4.96
C VAL A 10 -10.42 -7.07 -4.31
N SER A 11 -10.58 -6.02 -5.11
CA SER A 11 -10.89 -4.68 -4.58
C SER A 11 -12.16 -4.65 -3.74
N ASN A 12 -13.07 -5.60 -3.94
CA ASN A 12 -14.31 -5.70 -3.16
C ASN A 12 -14.09 -6.29 -1.77
N GLU A 13 -12.90 -6.82 -1.51
CA GLU A 13 -12.54 -7.49 -0.25
C GLU A 13 -11.65 -6.63 0.65
N ILE A 14 -11.34 -5.42 0.21
CA ILE A 14 -10.44 -4.50 0.92
C ILE A 14 -11.12 -3.14 1.10
N THR A 15 -10.52 -2.28 1.92
CA THR A 15 -10.96 -0.90 2.06
C THR A 15 -10.18 -0.04 1.08
N ASN A 16 -10.91 0.73 0.27
CA ASN A 16 -10.33 1.66 -0.70
C ASN A 16 -10.59 3.09 -0.25
N ILE A 17 -9.62 3.97 -0.45
CA ILE A 17 -9.80 5.40 -0.22
C ILE A 17 -9.49 6.17 -1.49
N SER A 18 -10.11 7.35 -1.61
CA SER A 18 -9.90 8.24 -2.73
C SER A 18 -8.58 9.01 -2.60
N ILE A 19 -8.15 9.65 -3.68
CA ILE A 19 -7.00 10.56 -3.64
C ILE A 19 -7.25 11.70 -2.64
N ASP A 20 -8.46 12.26 -2.62
CA ASP A 20 -8.77 13.35 -1.69
C ASP A 20 -8.66 12.92 -0.25
N GLU A 21 -9.18 11.73 0.08
CA GLU A 21 -9.05 11.16 1.42
C GLU A 21 -7.58 10.93 1.79
N ALA A 22 -6.80 10.41 0.83
CA ALA A 22 -5.38 10.18 1.07
C ALA A 22 -4.63 11.49 1.32
N LYS A 23 -4.96 12.55 0.57
CA LYS A 23 -4.33 13.86 0.76
C LYS A 23 -4.62 14.44 2.15
N GLU A 24 -5.80 14.21 2.68
CA GLU A 24 -6.14 14.64 4.03
C GLU A 24 -5.30 13.93 5.10
N LYS A 25 -4.78 12.76 4.78
CA LYS A 25 -3.99 11.94 5.72
C LYS A 25 -2.49 12.20 5.64
N LEU A 26 -2.05 13.05 4.71
CA LEU A 26 -0.63 13.20 4.39
C LEU A 26 0.22 13.63 5.59
N ASN A 27 -0.31 14.47 6.47
CA ASN A 27 0.41 14.99 7.63
C ASN A 27 -0.05 14.38 8.96
N ASP A 28 -0.86 13.33 8.90
CA ASP A 28 -1.35 12.67 10.10
C ASP A 28 -0.26 11.73 10.65
N PRO A 29 0.23 11.94 11.88
CA PRO A 29 1.29 11.10 12.44
C PRO A 29 0.88 9.65 12.66
N ASN A 30 -0.42 9.36 12.67
CA ASN A 30 -0.94 8.00 12.82
C ASN A 30 -1.11 7.28 11.49
N VAL A 31 -0.72 7.90 10.38
CA VAL A 31 -0.83 7.33 9.04
C VAL A 31 0.55 7.13 8.44
N GLN A 32 0.80 5.95 7.91
CA GLN A 32 2.02 5.62 7.19
C GLN A 32 1.66 5.21 5.77
N PHE A 33 2.22 5.92 4.78
CA PHE A 33 2.08 5.54 3.37
C PHE A 33 3.08 4.45 3.03
N ILE A 34 2.63 3.48 2.25
CA ILE A 34 3.45 2.34 1.80
C ILE A 34 3.46 2.33 0.27
N ASP A 35 4.64 2.49 -0.32
CA ASP A 35 4.84 2.45 -1.77
C ASP A 35 5.30 1.05 -2.15
N VAL A 36 4.48 0.32 -2.90
CA VAL A 36 4.80 -1.07 -3.29
C VAL A 36 5.40 -1.16 -4.69
N ARG A 37 5.76 -0.01 -5.29
CA ARG A 37 6.45 0.02 -6.58
C ARG A 37 7.90 -0.42 -6.40
N ASP A 38 8.60 -0.59 -7.53
CA ASP A 38 10.03 -0.87 -7.51
C ASP A 38 10.81 0.29 -6.89
N LYS A 39 12.03 -0.01 -6.46
CA LYS A 39 12.86 0.95 -5.74
C LYS A 39 13.19 2.18 -6.59
N ASP A 40 13.47 2.00 -7.88
CA ASP A 40 13.83 3.11 -8.77
C ASP A 40 12.66 4.10 -8.89
N SER A 41 11.44 3.61 -9.06
CA SER A 41 10.26 4.46 -9.11
C SER A 41 10.08 5.23 -7.80
N PHE A 42 10.22 4.53 -6.68
CA PHE A 42 10.14 5.13 -5.35
C PHE A 42 11.18 6.25 -5.18
N CYS A 43 12.42 6.01 -5.60
CA CYS A 43 13.50 6.98 -5.45
C CYS A 43 13.32 8.20 -6.36
N THR A 44 12.65 8.02 -7.50
CA THR A 44 12.41 9.12 -8.43
C THR A 44 11.36 10.07 -7.88
N GLU A 45 10.27 9.54 -7.37
CA GLU A 45 9.19 10.34 -6.79
C GLU A 45 8.28 9.44 -5.97
N THR A 46 7.89 9.88 -4.78
CA THR A 46 6.95 9.16 -3.94
C THR A 46 6.05 10.14 -3.18
N ILE A 47 5.20 9.63 -2.32
CA ILE A 47 4.26 10.43 -1.54
C ILE A 47 4.80 10.61 -0.12
N GLY A 48 5.05 11.86 0.27
CA GLY A 48 5.37 12.21 1.65
C GLY A 48 6.50 11.37 2.24
N ASN A 49 6.21 10.71 3.37
CA ASN A 49 7.18 9.89 4.10
C ASN A 49 6.99 8.39 3.82
N ALA A 50 6.53 8.04 2.62
CA ALA A 50 6.26 6.64 2.29
C ALA A 50 7.48 5.74 2.53
N VAL A 51 7.20 4.54 2.99
CA VAL A 51 8.18 3.45 3.09
C VAL A 51 8.03 2.59 1.85
N ASN A 52 9.14 2.24 1.22
CA ASN A 52 9.13 1.40 0.03
C ASN A 52 9.18 -0.08 0.43
N LEU A 53 8.12 -0.79 0.14
CA LEU A 53 8.03 -2.24 0.33
C LEU A 53 7.60 -2.85 -1.00
N GLU A 54 8.57 -3.24 -1.81
CA GLU A 54 8.31 -3.76 -3.16
C GLU A 54 7.35 -4.95 -3.13
N ARG A 55 6.35 -4.95 -4.03
CA ARG A 55 5.30 -5.96 -4.04
C ARG A 55 5.85 -7.39 -4.05
N GLY A 56 6.93 -7.63 -4.82
CA GLY A 56 7.50 -8.96 -4.94
C GLY A 56 8.09 -9.54 -3.68
N LEU A 57 8.42 -8.69 -2.70
CA LEU A 57 9.01 -9.09 -1.42
C LEU A 57 8.10 -8.80 -0.23
N LEU A 58 6.87 -8.38 -0.50
CA LEU A 58 5.99 -7.86 0.54
C LEU A 58 5.77 -8.85 1.69
N GLU A 59 5.47 -10.10 1.38
CA GLU A 59 5.23 -11.12 2.40
C GLU A 59 6.43 -11.29 3.32
N PHE A 60 7.63 -11.18 2.76
CA PHE A 60 8.86 -11.33 3.54
C PHE A 60 9.11 -10.12 4.46
N TYR A 61 8.68 -8.93 4.05
CA TYR A 61 8.77 -7.74 4.91
C TYR A 61 7.78 -7.81 6.07
N LEU A 62 6.68 -8.53 5.89
CA LEU A 62 5.59 -8.59 6.88
C LEU A 62 5.70 -9.78 7.83
N ALA A 63 6.26 -10.90 7.35
CA ALA A 63 6.23 -12.15 8.10
C ALA A 63 7.10 -12.09 9.35
N ASP A 64 6.52 -12.47 10.48
CA ASP A 64 7.23 -12.54 11.75
C ASP A 64 8.37 -13.56 11.64
N GLY A 65 9.59 -13.13 11.96
CA GLY A 65 10.77 -14.00 11.90
C GLY A 65 11.41 -14.12 10.53
N SER A 66 10.89 -13.44 9.51
CA SER A 66 11.50 -13.42 8.18
C SER A 66 12.87 -12.75 8.20
N PRO A 67 13.82 -13.20 7.36
CA PRO A 67 15.11 -12.51 7.22
C PRO A 67 14.99 -11.04 6.78
N LEU A 68 13.88 -10.67 6.15
CA LEU A 68 13.63 -9.32 5.66
C LEU A 68 12.60 -8.57 6.50
N GLU A 69 12.20 -9.12 7.63
CA GLU A 69 11.12 -8.53 8.44
C GLU A 69 11.35 -7.05 8.70
N ASN A 70 10.34 -6.23 8.39
CA ASN A 70 10.29 -4.84 8.78
C ASN A 70 9.42 -4.74 10.04
N GLU A 71 10.04 -4.45 11.17
CA GLU A 71 9.36 -4.46 12.46
C GLU A 71 8.39 -3.29 12.64
N MET A 72 8.30 -2.38 11.68
CA MET A 72 7.40 -1.24 11.73
C MET A 72 5.96 -1.66 12.07
N PHE A 73 5.48 -2.73 11.44
CA PHE A 73 4.10 -3.19 11.65
C PHE A 73 3.90 -3.78 13.04
N LYS A 74 4.88 -4.53 13.50
CA LYS A 74 4.86 -5.12 14.85
C LYS A 74 4.87 -4.04 15.92
N ASN A 75 5.68 -3.00 15.70
CA ASN A 75 5.85 -1.91 16.66
C ASN A 75 4.71 -0.88 16.60
N ASN A 76 3.93 -0.86 15.53
CA ASN A 76 2.84 0.11 15.34
C ASN A 76 1.57 -0.61 14.84
N PRO A 77 1.01 -1.53 15.65
CA PRO A 77 -0.11 -2.36 15.19
C PRO A 77 -1.41 -1.60 14.98
N ASP A 78 -1.55 -0.43 15.57
CA ASP A 78 -2.78 0.37 15.47
C ASP A 78 -2.68 1.53 14.47
N LYS A 79 -1.52 1.68 13.84
CA LYS A 79 -1.33 2.74 12.84
C LYS A 79 -2.14 2.41 11.58
N GLU A 80 -2.60 3.45 10.90
CA GLU A 80 -3.26 3.30 9.61
C GLU A 80 -2.19 3.26 8.51
N TYR A 81 -2.28 2.28 7.62
CA TYR A 81 -1.36 2.12 6.50
C TYR A 81 -2.12 2.36 5.19
N VAL A 82 -1.62 3.28 4.39
CA VAL A 82 -2.19 3.60 3.07
C VAL A 82 -1.24 3.11 2.00
N VAL A 83 -1.68 2.14 1.21
CA VAL A 83 -0.86 1.42 0.23
C VAL A 83 -1.14 1.98 -1.16
N PHE A 84 -0.09 2.24 -1.92
CA PHE A 84 -0.26 2.73 -3.28
C PHE A 84 0.80 2.15 -4.23
N CYS A 85 0.47 2.18 -5.52
CA CYS A 85 1.38 1.82 -6.60
C CYS A 85 1.24 2.83 -7.74
N GLY A 86 1.57 2.46 -8.97
CA GLY A 86 1.49 3.37 -10.11
C GLY A 86 0.06 3.66 -10.54
N LEU A 87 -0.72 2.61 -10.78
CA LEU A 87 -2.08 2.71 -11.31
C LEU A 87 -3.16 2.13 -10.40
N GLY A 88 -2.81 1.46 -9.33
CA GLY A 88 -3.74 0.91 -8.36
C GLY A 88 -3.91 -0.61 -8.39
N GLY A 89 -3.43 -1.29 -9.42
CA GLY A 89 -3.59 -2.76 -9.53
C GLY A 89 -2.74 -3.52 -8.54
N GLN A 90 -1.44 -3.25 -8.52
CA GLN A 90 -0.53 -3.91 -7.57
C GLN A 90 -0.91 -3.62 -6.13
N SER A 91 -1.27 -2.38 -5.83
CA SER A 91 -1.61 -1.99 -4.46
C SER A 91 -2.92 -2.62 -3.99
N THR A 92 -3.86 -2.88 -4.89
CA THR A 92 -5.08 -3.63 -4.57
C THR A 92 -4.72 -5.01 -4.03
N LEU A 93 -3.87 -5.74 -4.75
CA LEU A 93 -3.42 -7.07 -4.34
C LEU A 93 -2.55 -7.00 -3.09
N ALA A 94 -1.69 -6.00 -3.00
CA ALA A 94 -0.84 -5.79 -1.84
C ALA A 94 -1.66 -5.56 -0.58
N THR A 95 -2.71 -4.74 -0.66
CA THR A 95 -3.59 -4.46 0.47
C THR A 95 -4.25 -5.75 0.96
N LYS A 96 -4.73 -6.58 0.04
CA LYS A 96 -5.31 -7.88 0.40
C LYS A 96 -4.30 -8.77 1.09
N THR A 97 -3.07 -8.83 0.56
CA THR A 97 -1.98 -9.59 1.17
C THR A 97 -1.71 -9.10 2.60
N MET A 98 -1.66 -7.79 2.79
CA MET A 98 -1.39 -7.22 4.12
C MET A 98 -2.49 -7.58 5.12
N GLN A 99 -3.76 -7.53 4.69
CA GLN A 99 -4.87 -8.01 5.53
C GLN A 99 -4.68 -9.48 5.90
N TYR A 100 -4.37 -10.31 4.91
CA TYR A 100 -4.16 -11.74 5.12
C TYR A 100 -3.01 -12.00 6.10
N MET A 101 -1.97 -11.18 6.06
CA MET A 101 -0.81 -11.29 6.94
C MET A 101 -1.07 -10.73 8.34
N GLY A 102 -2.22 -10.12 8.59
CA GLY A 102 -2.62 -9.70 9.93
C GLY A 102 -2.60 -8.19 10.20
N ILE A 103 -2.38 -7.37 9.19
CA ILE A 103 -2.44 -5.91 9.35
C ILE A 103 -3.90 -5.49 9.45
N LYS A 104 -4.28 -4.87 10.55
CA LYS A 104 -5.70 -4.57 10.85
C LYS A 104 -6.24 -3.34 10.11
N ASN A 105 -5.42 -2.29 10.01
CA ASN A 105 -5.89 -0.99 9.50
C ASN A 105 -5.08 -0.63 8.26
N VAL A 106 -5.43 -1.26 7.14
CA VAL A 106 -4.73 -1.06 5.86
C VAL A 106 -5.74 -0.73 4.78
N LYS A 107 -5.41 0.26 3.95
CA LYS A 107 -6.29 0.77 2.90
C LYS A 107 -5.53 0.96 1.61
N ASN A 108 -6.20 0.73 0.50
CA ASN A 108 -5.65 0.95 -0.84
C ASN A 108 -6.02 2.35 -1.32
N MET A 109 -5.03 3.09 -1.81
CA MET A 109 -5.27 4.37 -2.46
C MET A 109 -5.62 4.12 -3.93
N THR A 110 -6.87 4.34 -4.28
CA THR A 110 -7.39 4.08 -5.62
C THR A 110 -6.71 4.98 -6.67
N GLY A 111 -6.28 4.38 -7.78
CA GLY A 111 -5.70 5.11 -8.90
C GLY A 111 -4.20 5.36 -8.80
N GLY A 112 -3.60 5.15 -7.63
CA GLY A 112 -2.16 5.19 -7.45
C GLY A 112 -1.50 6.55 -7.71
N MET A 113 -0.20 6.50 -7.96
CA MET A 113 0.61 7.69 -8.22
C MET A 113 0.11 8.52 -9.41
N THR A 114 -0.39 7.85 -10.46
CA THR A 114 -0.92 8.53 -11.63
C THR A 114 -2.08 9.45 -11.26
N ALA A 115 -3.04 8.93 -10.48
CA ALA A 115 -4.19 9.72 -10.02
C ALA A 115 -3.77 10.79 -9.02
N TRP A 116 -2.81 10.49 -8.15
CA TRP A 116 -2.28 11.45 -7.18
C TRP A 116 -1.69 12.67 -7.86
N LYS A 117 -0.89 12.47 -8.91
CA LYS A 117 -0.24 13.55 -9.63
C LYS A 117 -1.21 14.36 -10.49
N ALA A 118 -2.28 13.74 -10.97
CA ALA A 118 -3.29 14.41 -11.77
C ALA A 118 -4.20 15.30 -10.93
N LYS A 119 -4.33 15.04 -9.64
CA LYS A 119 -5.21 15.78 -8.74
C LYS A 119 -4.50 16.98 -8.16
N LYS A 120 -5.00 18.17 -8.42
CA LYS A 120 -4.40 19.43 -7.95
C LYS A 120 -5.11 20.03 -6.76
#